data_6cdd185491b1f02efa057d88ac2dc0a2
#
_entry.id   6cdd185491b1f02efa057d88ac2dc0a2
#
_cell.length_a   1.000
_cell.length_b   1.000
_cell.length_c   1.000
_cell.angle_alpha   90.00
_cell.angle_beta   90.00
_cell.angle_gamma   90.00
#
_symmetry.space_group_name_H-M   'P 1'
#
loop_
_entity.id
_entity.type
_entity.pdbx_description
1 polymer ?
#
loop_
_entity_poly.entity_id
_entity_poly.type
_entity_poly.pdbx_seq_one_letter_code
_entity_poly.pdbx_strand_id
1 'polypeptide(L)'
;MQLSRVHHISLNVADAARDTKFYIEILGFQAIPRPDMGFKGAWLAMGDQQLHLLEVPGFEAPKGQHFAFGVADIQAARTHLMTQGVDVSEPTALADVCWQCFFKDPSGNLLELNQALGA
;
A
#
# COMPACT_ATOMS: atom_id res chain seq x y z
N MET A 1 -10.97 3.16 -26.92
CA MET A 1 -9.96 3.33 -25.85
C MET A 1 -9.93 2.09 -25.01
N GLN A 2 -8.73 1.61 -24.69
CA GLN A 2 -8.57 0.45 -23.80
C GLN A 2 -7.69 0.83 -22.61
N LEU A 3 -8.22 0.65 -21.40
CA LEU A 3 -7.52 0.85 -20.15
C LEU A 3 -7.35 -0.53 -19.51
N SER A 4 -6.21 -1.17 -19.73
CA SER A 4 -6.02 -2.59 -19.42
C SER A 4 -5.25 -2.85 -18.12
N ARG A 5 -4.61 -1.83 -17.54
CA ARG A 5 -3.83 -2.00 -16.30
C ARG A 5 -3.59 -0.66 -15.64
N VAL A 6 -3.31 -0.71 -14.36
CA VAL A 6 -2.84 0.44 -13.59
C VAL A 6 -1.33 0.57 -13.83
N HIS A 7 -0.85 1.77 -14.19
CA HIS A 7 0.57 2.06 -14.31
C HIS A 7 1.16 2.41 -12.94
N HIS A 8 0.52 3.30 -12.22
CA HIS A 8 0.92 3.68 -10.87
C HIS A 8 -0.26 4.18 -10.07
N ILE A 9 -0.08 4.14 -8.76
CA ILE A 9 -1.00 4.72 -7.78
C ILE A 9 -0.22 5.82 -7.08
N SER A 10 -0.84 7.00 -6.90
CA SER A 10 -0.26 8.11 -6.17
C SER A 10 -0.97 8.26 -4.83
N LEU A 11 -0.20 8.32 -3.74
CA LEU A 11 -0.70 8.56 -2.40
C LEU A 11 -0.11 9.85 -1.84
N ASN A 12 -0.95 10.67 -1.26
CA ASN A 12 -0.49 11.74 -0.40
C ASN A 12 -0.02 11.16 0.93
N VAL A 13 1.08 11.67 1.45
CA VAL A 13 1.64 11.28 2.75
C VAL A 13 2.05 12.53 3.52
N ALA A 14 2.06 12.45 4.84
CA ALA A 14 2.46 13.58 5.68
C ALA A 14 3.98 13.77 5.74
N ASP A 15 4.74 12.69 5.58
CA ASP A 15 6.21 12.67 5.72
C ASP A 15 6.76 11.65 4.72
N ALA A 16 7.32 12.14 3.62
CA ALA A 16 7.80 11.27 2.55
C ALA A 16 8.94 10.35 2.99
N ALA A 17 9.89 10.85 3.79
CA ALA A 17 11.03 10.05 4.24
C ALA A 17 10.57 8.88 5.14
N ARG A 18 9.72 9.17 6.11
CA ARG A 18 9.17 8.16 7.02
C ARG A 18 8.36 7.12 6.27
N ASP A 19 7.48 7.55 5.38
CA ASP A 19 6.56 6.64 4.69
C ASP A 19 7.28 5.83 3.63
N THR A 20 8.27 6.40 2.95
CA THR A 20 9.12 5.66 2.01
C THR A 20 9.82 4.50 2.72
N LYS A 21 10.33 4.75 3.93
CA LYS A 21 10.97 3.70 4.73
C LYS A 21 10.00 2.56 5.05
N PHE A 22 8.75 2.87 5.39
CA PHE A 22 7.72 1.88 5.63
C PHE A 22 7.51 0.99 4.39
N TYR A 23 7.31 1.60 3.22
CA TYR A 23 7.03 0.84 2.00
C TYR A 23 8.23 0.00 1.55
N ILE A 24 9.45 0.48 1.73
CA ILE A 24 10.64 -0.27 1.35
C ILE A 24 10.95 -1.37 2.37
N GLU A 25 11.04 -1.04 3.66
CA GLU A 25 11.52 -1.97 4.68
C GLU A 25 10.46 -2.98 5.12
N ILE A 26 9.18 -2.57 5.18
CA ILE A 26 8.10 -3.44 5.65
C ILE A 26 7.39 -4.12 4.48
N LEU A 27 7.04 -3.38 3.44
CA LEU A 27 6.31 -3.95 2.30
C LEU A 27 7.23 -4.49 1.20
N GLY A 28 8.52 -4.20 1.24
CA GLY A 28 9.49 -4.79 0.32
C GLY A 28 9.56 -4.13 -1.05
N PHE A 29 9.04 -2.90 -1.20
CA PHE A 29 9.15 -2.17 -2.45
C PHE A 29 10.56 -1.60 -2.65
N GLN A 30 10.90 -1.20 -3.86
CA GLN A 30 12.21 -0.67 -4.20
C GLN A 30 12.09 0.74 -4.74
N ALA A 31 12.96 1.64 -4.29
CA ALA A 31 13.02 2.99 -4.84
C ALA A 31 13.48 2.94 -6.30
N ILE A 32 12.81 3.75 -7.14
CA ILE A 32 13.21 3.97 -8.53
C ILE A 32 13.47 5.45 -8.73
N PRO A 33 14.22 5.83 -9.80
CA PRO A 33 14.56 7.22 -10.04
C PRO A 33 13.33 8.10 -10.16
N ARG A 34 13.37 9.25 -9.49
CA ARG A 34 12.32 10.27 -9.51
C ARG A 34 12.94 11.62 -9.85
N PRO A 35 12.41 12.34 -10.85
CA PRO A 35 12.91 13.68 -11.14
C PRO A 35 12.59 14.64 -10.00
N ASP A 36 13.35 15.74 -9.92
CA ASP A 36 13.02 16.81 -9.00
C ASP A 36 11.75 17.51 -9.50
N MET A 37 10.69 17.42 -8.72
CA MET A 37 9.36 17.95 -9.07
C MET A 37 8.99 19.18 -8.25
N GLY A 38 9.93 19.71 -7.45
CA GLY A 38 9.70 20.87 -6.61
C GLY A 38 9.00 20.56 -5.29
N PHE A 39 8.73 19.29 -4.99
CA PHE A 39 8.17 18.84 -3.71
C PHE A 39 8.74 17.46 -3.36
N LYS A 40 8.70 17.13 -2.08
CA LYS A 40 9.22 15.84 -1.61
C LYS A 40 8.26 14.70 -1.94
N GLY A 41 8.83 13.56 -2.23
CA GLY A 41 8.08 12.35 -2.54
C GLY A 41 9.02 11.21 -2.85
N ALA A 42 8.46 10.13 -3.38
CA ALA A 42 9.21 8.96 -3.79
C ALA A 42 8.46 8.23 -4.88
N TRP A 43 9.20 7.58 -5.76
CA TRP A 43 8.66 6.61 -6.70
C TRP A 43 9.19 5.24 -6.33
N LEU A 44 8.28 4.27 -6.21
CA LEU A 44 8.60 2.92 -5.77
C LEU A 44 8.11 1.91 -6.78
N ALA A 45 8.92 0.89 -7.04
CA ALA A 45 8.49 -0.26 -7.83
C ALA A 45 7.65 -1.18 -6.95
N MET A 46 6.50 -1.59 -7.46
CA MET A 46 5.55 -2.51 -6.84
C MET A 46 5.21 -3.58 -7.88
N GLY A 47 6.04 -4.63 -7.93
CA GLY A 47 5.95 -5.58 -9.03
C GLY A 47 6.19 -4.89 -10.38
N ASP A 48 5.26 -5.05 -11.31
CA ASP A 48 5.30 -4.37 -12.62
C ASP A 48 4.54 -3.03 -12.61
N GLN A 49 4.08 -2.59 -11.45
CA GLN A 49 3.41 -1.33 -11.24
C GLN A 49 4.28 -0.42 -10.37
N GLN A 50 3.83 0.79 -10.13
CA GLN A 50 4.54 1.75 -9.30
C GLN A 50 3.62 2.35 -8.24
N LEU A 51 4.21 2.71 -7.13
CA LEU A 51 3.58 3.52 -6.09
C LEU A 51 4.35 4.83 -5.99
N HIS A 52 3.65 5.94 -6.12
CA HIS A 52 4.21 7.28 -5.99
C HIS A 52 3.73 7.91 -4.69
N LEU A 53 4.65 8.45 -3.91
CA LEU A 53 4.32 9.16 -2.68
C LEU A 53 4.54 10.66 -2.90
N LEU A 54 3.57 11.47 -2.49
CA LEU A 54 3.61 12.91 -2.57
C LEU A 54 3.50 13.48 -1.16
N GLU A 55 4.51 14.23 -0.69
CA GLU A 55 4.44 14.84 0.63
C GLU A 55 3.50 16.03 0.61
N VAL A 56 2.47 15.97 1.45
CA VAL A 56 1.49 17.04 1.64
C VAL A 56 1.48 17.38 3.13
N PRO A 57 2.08 18.52 3.54
CA PRO A 57 2.08 18.90 4.93
C PRO A 57 0.67 18.97 5.51
N GLY A 58 0.47 18.38 6.69
CA GLY A 58 -0.84 18.34 7.33
C GLY A 58 -1.83 17.38 6.71
N PHE A 59 -1.37 16.46 5.86
CA PHE A 59 -2.23 15.48 5.21
C PHE A 59 -3.01 14.64 6.22
N GLU A 60 -4.31 14.51 5.99
CA GLU A 60 -5.19 13.58 6.69
C GLU A 60 -5.84 12.65 5.66
N ALA A 61 -5.71 11.34 5.88
CA ALA A 61 -6.25 10.36 4.95
C ALA A 61 -7.78 10.36 4.97
N PRO A 62 -8.44 10.32 3.79
CA PRO A 62 -9.89 10.21 3.74
C PRO A 62 -10.35 8.85 4.27
N LYS A 63 -11.54 8.83 4.86
CA LYS A 63 -12.13 7.59 5.37
C LYS A 63 -12.54 6.67 4.23
N GLY A 64 -12.24 5.38 4.40
CA GLY A 64 -12.71 4.32 3.51
C GLY A 64 -11.98 4.20 2.19
N GLN A 65 -11.36 5.27 1.69
CA GLN A 65 -10.59 5.17 0.46
C GLN A 65 -9.35 4.32 0.66
N HIS A 66 -9.16 3.31 -0.18
CA HIS A 66 -8.03 2.39 -0.06
C HIS A 66 -7.77 1.70 -1.39
N PHE A 67 -6.63 1.02 -1.47
CA PHE A 67 -6.41 0.04 -2.51
C PHE A 67 -5.91 -1.26 -1.88
N ALA A 68 -5.96 -2.35 -2.64
CA ALA A 68 -5.67 -3.68 -2.14
C ALA A 68 -4.46 -4.28 -2.83
N PHE A 69 -3.62 -4.95 -2.03
CA PHE A 69 -2.55 -5.81 -2.54
C PHE A 69 -3.07 -7.24 -2.63
N GLY A 70 -2.96 -7.85 -3.79
CA GLY A 70 -3.24 -9.27 -3.94
C GLY A 70 -2.13 -10.10 -3.31
N VAL A 71 -2.48 -11.06 -2.47
CA VAL A 71 -1.52 -11.94 -1.80
C VAL A 71 -1.93 -13.41 -1.98
N ALA A 72 -0.95 -14.29 -2.05
CA ALA A 72 -1.21 -15.72 -2.15
C ALA A 72 -1.63 -16.33 -0.80
N ASP A 73 -1.08 -15.81 0.30
CA ASP A 73 -1.34 -16.30 1.66
C ASP A 73 -1.51 -15.10 2.60
N ILE A 74 -2.77 -14.77 2.87
CA ILE A 74 -3.10 -13.59 3.69
C ILE A 74 -2.66 -13.74 5.13
N GLN A 75 -2.66 -14.97 5.69
CA GLN A 75 -2.20 -15.18 7.06
C GLN A 75 -0.71 -14.95 7.18
N ALA A 76 0.08 -15.44 6.23
CA ALA A 76 1.52 -15.21 6.21
C ALA A 76 1.85 -13.72 6.06
N ALA A 77 1.15 -13.03 5.16
CA ALA A 77 1.33 -11.60 4.96
C ALA A 77 0.96 -10.79 6.22
N ARG A 78 -0.16 -11.14 6.84
CA ARG A 78 -0.59 -10.52 8.10
C ARG A 78 0.45 -10.72 9.20
N THR A 79 0.93 -11.95 9.36
CA THR A 79 1.95 -12.27 10.37
C THR A 79 3.22 -11.45 10.16
N HIS A 80 3.67 -11.31 8.90
CA HIS A 80 4.83 -10.48 8.58
C HIS A 80 4.62 -9.04 9.04
N LEU A 81 3.47 -8.44 8.71
CA LEU A 81 3.17 -7.07 9.13
C LEU A 81 3.14 -6.92 10.64
N MET A 82 2.50 -7.86 11.32
CA MET A 82 2.40 -7.83 12.79
C MET A 82 3.77 -7.96 13.46
N THR A 83 4.66 -8.78 12.93
CA THR A 83 6.03 -8.90 13.47
C THR A 83 6.83 -7.62 13.28
N GLN A 84 6.46 -6.79 12.32
CA GLN A 84 7.06 -5.47 12.09
C GLN A 84 6.37 -4.36 12.89
N GLY A 85 5.43 -4.70 13.76
CA GLY A 85 4.75 -3.74 14.62
C GLY A 85 3.56 -3.03 13.97
N VAL A 86 3.05 -3.54 12.85
CA VAL A 86 1.91 -2.97 12.16
C VAL A 86 0.61 -3.61 12.66
N ASP A 87 -0.37 -2.78 13.03
CA ASP A 87 -1.70 -3.26 13.39
C ASP A 87 -2.43 -3.69 12.12
N VAL A 88 -2.90 -4.93 12.10
CA VAL A 88 -3.64 -5.51 10.98
C VAL A 88 -4.89 -6.18 11.51
N SER A 89 -6.05 -5.87 10.90
CA SER A 89 -7.31 -6.51 11.29
C SER A 89 -7.28 -8.02 11.02
N GLU A 90 -8.15 -8.75 11.72
CA GLU A 90 -8.34 -10.17 11.43
C GLU A 90 -8.86 -10.36 10.00
N PRO A 91 -8.36 -11.36 9.25
CA PRO A 91 -8.92 -11.66 7.95
C PRO A 91 -10.39 -12.07 8.05
N THR A 92 -11.21 -11.50 7.18
CA THR A 92 -12.63 -11.84 7.07
C THR A 92 -12.95 -12.23 5.64
N ALA A 93 -13.88 -13.16 5.50
CA ALA A 93 -14.35 -13.57 4.19
C ALA A 93 -15.38 -12.58 3.66
N LEU A 94 -15.23 -12.16 2.41
CA LEU A 94 -16.22 -11.40 1.68
C LEU A 94 -16.95 -12.38 0.75
N ALA A 95 -18.07 -12.90 1.23
CA ALA A 95 -18.84 -13.93 0.52
C ALA A 95 -17.91 -15.07 0.02
N ASP A 96 -18.09 -15.50 -1.24
CA ASP A 96 -17.23 -16.50 -1.87
C ASP A 96 -16.14 -15.85 -2.76
N VAL A 97 -15.80 -14.59 -2.49
CA VAL A 97 -14.94 -13.80 -3.37
C VAL A 97 -13.49 -13.80 -2.88
N CYS A 98 -13.26 -13.44 -1.62
CA CYS A 98 -11.90 -13.28 -1.10
C CYS A 98 -11.87 -13.30 0.43
N TRP A 99 -10.65 -13.46 0.95
CA TRP A 99 -10.30 -13.07 2.30
C TRP A 99 -9.69 -11.68 2.25
N GLN A 100 -10.04 -10.81 3.19
CA GLN A 100 -9.50 -9.45 3.26
C GLN A 100 -9.17 -9.06 4.67
N CYS A 101 -8.14 -8.25 4.83
CA CYS A 101 -7.83 -7.56 6.09
C CYS A 101 -7.19 -6.22 5.77
N PHE A 102 -7.11 -5.34 6.77
CA PHE A 102 -6.77 -3.94 6.57
C PHE A 102 -5.68 -3.50 7.54
N PHE A 103 -4.86 -2.57 7.08
CA PHE A 103 -3.84 -1.91 7.86
C PHE A 103 -3.64 -0.49 7.33
N LYS A 104 -2.80 0.29 7.98
CA LYS A 104 -2.54 1.66 7.56
C LYS A 104 -1.05 1.89 7.39
N ASP A 105 -0.70 2.79 6.45
CA ASP A 105 0.66 3.32 6.40
C ASP A 105 0.84 4.36 7.52
N PRO A 106 2.08 4.87 7.75
CA PRO A 106 2.30 5.83 8.84
C PRO A 106 1.55 7.15 8.69
N SER A 107 1.11 7.51 7.49
CA SER A 107 0.29 8.70 7.24
C SER A 107 -1.21 8.47 7.41
N GLY A 108 -1.61 7.24 7.74
CA GLY A 108 -3.00 6.86 7.94
C GLY A 108 -3.73 6.42 6.67
N ASN A 109 -3.05 6.30 5.54
CA ASN A 109 -3.67 5.74 4.35
C ASN A 109 -4.09 4.31 4.60
N LEU A 110 -5.35 3.99 4.28
CA LEU A 110 -5.90 2.65 4.46
C LEU A 110 -5.42 1.75 3.33
N LEU A 111 -4.93 0.57 3.69
CA LEU A 111 -4.43 -0.43 2.77
C LEU A 111 -5.11 -1.78 3.06
N GLU A 112 -5.28 -2.58 2.04
CA GLU A 112 -5.93 -3.89 2.15
C GLU A 112 -4.99 -4.99 1.69
N LEU A 113 -5.03 -6.14 2.37
CA LEU A 113 -4.53 -7.40 1.85
C LEU A 113 -5.72 -8.20 1.36
N ASN A 114 -5.60 -8.77 0.17
CA ASN A 114 -6.70 -9.50 -0.48
C ASN A 114 -6.20 -10.81 -1.04
N GLN A 115 -6.78 -11.90 -0.57
CA GLN A 115 -6.51 -13.24 -1.09
C GLN A 115 -7.76 -13.74 -1.80
N ALA A 116 -7.67 -13.90 -3.12
CA ALA A 116 -8.79 -14.41 -3.91
C ALA A 116 -9.13 -15.84 -3.50
N LEU A 117 -10.42 -16.17 -3.43
CA LEU A 117 -10.90 -17.52 -3.19
C LEU A 117 -11.16 -18.22 -4.51
N GLY A 118 -10.80 -19.51 -4.56
CA GLY A 118 -11.15 -20.39 -5.67
C GLY A 118 -10.49 -20.08 -7.00
N ALA A 119 -9.42 -19.32 -6.98
CA ALA A 119 -8.66 -19.03 -8.20
C ALA A 119 -7.79 -20.21 -8.62
#